data_26d18b4ab84b41ab0d0e208cc2ca13de
#
_entry.id   26d18b4ab84b41ab0d0e208cc2ca13de
#
_cell.length_a   1.000
_cell.length_b   1.000
_cell.length_c   1.000
_cell.angle_alpha   90.00
_cell.angle_beta   90.00
_cell.angle_gamma   90.00
#
_symmetry.space_group_name_H-M   'P 1'
#
loop_
_entity.id
_entity.type
_entity.pdbx_description
1 polymer ?
#
loop_
_entity_poly.entity_id
_entity_poly.type
_entity_poly.pdbx_seq_one_letter_code
_entity_poly.pdbx_strand_id
1 'polypeptide(L)'
;MTPQEIAERLREWGVRVTPQRLAIAEAVLNSVDHPSVQQISERVQDHFPSMTLATIYSTLDVLKRSQLIQELPFPQFSRYESNLEPHVNLVCIQCGNVMDASAGAETVVRLREQVASQSNFRVAWQRVDFHGWCRRCAARKQAQPA
;
A
#
# COMPACT_ATOMS: atom_id res chain seq x y z
N MET A 1 2.46 8.20 11.43
CA MET A 1 1.59 7.96 12.60
C MET A 1 2.43 7.41 13.75
N THR A 2 2.18 7.88 14.96
CA THR A 2 2.83 7.35 16.17
C THR A 2 2.21 6.00 16.58
N PRO A 3 2.92 5.15 17.34
CA PRO A 3 2.37 3.89 17.86
C PRO A 3 1.07 4.08 18.65
N GLN A 4 0.98 5.18 19.37
CA GLN A 4 -0.19 5.51 20.18
C GLN A 4 -1.42 5.85 19.32
N GLU A 5 -1.25 6.67 18.28
CA GLU A 5 -2.30 6.98 17.31
C GLU A 5 -2.81 5.73 16.58
N ILE A 6 -1.89 4.83 16.21
CA ILE A 6 -2.23 3.56 15.58
C ILE A 6 -3.04 2.68 16.55
N ALA A 7 -2.60 2.59 17.80
CA ALA A 7 -3.31 1.81 18.82
C ALA A 7 -4.71 2.35 19.10
N GLU A 8 -4.88 3.66 19.16
CA GLU A 8 -6.18 4.31 19.33
C GLU A 8 -7.12 3.99 18.17
N ARG A 9 -6.68 4.14 16.93
CA ARG A 9 -7.46 3.79 15.74
C ARG A 9 -7.87 2.33 15.71
N LEU A 10 -6.97 1.41 16.05
CA LEU A 10 -7.30 -0.01 16.13
C LEU A 10 -8.40 -0.29 17.17
N ARG A 11 -8.35 0.38 18.33
CA ARG A 11 -9.38 0.24 19.37
C ARG A 11 -10.74 0.77 18.93
N GLU A 12 -10.78 1.90 18.22
CA GLU A 12 -12.02 2.47 17.66
C GLU A 12 -12.74 1.47 16.75
N TRP A 13 -12.00 0.61 16.05
CA TRP A 13 -12.54 -0.48 15.24
C TRP A 13 -12.79 -1.79 16.01
N GLY A 14 -12.71 -1.75 17.35
CA GLY A 14 -12.90 -2.93 18.19
C GLY A 14 -11.78 -3.96 18.09
N VAL A 15 -10.63 -3.57 17.61
CA VAL A 15 -9.49 -4.47 17.40
C VAL A 15 -8.62 -4.54 18.66
N ARG A 16 -8.36 -5.75 19.15
CA ARG A 16 -7.41 -5.96 20.24
C ARG A 16 -6.01 -5.57 19.81
N VAL A 17 -5.42 -4.60 20.48
CA VAL A 17 -4.03 -4.18 20.26
C VAL A 17 -3.09 -5.14 20.98
N THR A 18 -2.16 -5.73 20.23
CA THR A 18 -1.04 -6.52 20.77
C THR A 18 0.27 -5.92 20.28
N PRO A 19 1.40 -6.14 20.98
CA PRO A 19 2.70 -5.62 20.53
C PRO A 19 3.06 -6.05 19.10
N GLN A 20 2.80 -7.31 18.73
CA GLN A 20 3.03 -7.83 17.38
C GLN A 20 2.17 -7.12 16.33
N ARG A 21 0.86 -6.95 16.62
CA ARG A 21 -0.06 -6.26 15.69
C ARG A 21 0.29 -4.80 15.51
N LEU A 22 0.74 -4.15 16.60
CA LEU A 22 1.19 -2.78 16.54
C LEU A 22 2.45 -2.64 15.66
N ALA A 23 3.46 -3.50 15.85
CA ALA A 23 4.67 -3.48 15.04
C ALA A 23 4.39 -3.70 13.54
N ILE A 24 3.48 -4.63 13.19
CA ILE A 24 3.06 -4.85 11.81
C ILE A 24 2.36 -3.60 11.26
N ALA A 25 1.47 -3.00 12.04
CA ALA A 25 0.76 -1.78 11.64
C ALA A 25 1.72 -0.61 11.41
N GLU A 26 2.70 -0.41 12.29
CA GLU A 26 3.74 0.61 12.12
C GLU A 26 4.56 0.38 10.84
N ALA A 27 4.94 -0.87 10.57
CA ALA A 27 5.74 -1.23 9.39
C ALA A 27 5.02 -0.94 8.07
N VAL A 28 3.69 -0.91 8.07
CA VAL A 28 2.89 -0.59 6.87
C VAL A 28 2.49 0.89 6.85
N LEU A 29 1.91 1.39 7.94
CA LEU A 29 1.32 2.74 7.99
C LEU A 29 2.36 3.86 7.88
N ASN A 30 3.61 3.60 8.28
CA ASN A 30 4.71 4.55 8.14
C ASN A 30 5.60 4.28 6.91
N SER A 31 5.17 3.38 6.03
CA SER A 31 5.89 3.03 4.82
C SER A 31 5.52 3.94 3.66
N VAL A 32 6.52 4.33 2.88
CA VAL A 32 6.34 5.11 1.65
C VAL A 32 6.58 4.27 0.38
N ASP A 33 6.96 3.01 0.54
CA ASP A 33 7.42 2.13 -0.53
C ASP A 33 6.48 0.96 -0.84
N HIS A 34 5.24 1.00 -0.38
CA HIS A 34 4.22 -0.03 -0.61
C HIS A 34 4.75 -1.44 -0.33
N PRO A 35 4.99 -1.82 0.93
CA PRO A 35 5.68 -3.06 1.26
C PRO A 35 4.89 -4.30 0.88
N SER A 36 5.58 -5.36 0.49
CA SER A 36 5.03 -6.71 0.42
C SER A 36 4.98 -7.35 1.80
N VAL A 37 4.25 -8.47 1.93
CA VAL A 37 4.24 -9.27 3.18
C VAL A 37 5.66 -9.68 3.58
N GLN A 38 6.49 -10.06 2.62
CA GLN A 38 7.88 -10.42 2.88
C GLN A 38 8.67 -9.26 3.48
N GLN A 39 8.56 -8.07 2.91
CA GLN A 39 9.23 -6.87 3.42
C GLN A 39 8.71 -6.46 4.80
N ILE A 40 7.41 -6.61 5.05
CA ILE A 40 6.84 -6.38 6.38
C ILE A 40 7.43 -7.39 7.38
N SER A 41 7.49 -8.67 7.01
CA SER A 41 8.09 -9.73 7.83
C SER A 41 9.53 -9.40 8.21
N GLU A 42 10.36 -9.01 7.24
CA GLU A 42 11.76 -8.63 7.46
C GLU A 42 11.89 -7.45 8.43
N ARG A 43 11.02 -6.43 8.32
CA ARG A 43 11.04 -5.25 9.21
C ARG A 43 10.67 -5.55 10.66
N VAL A 44 9.80 -6.53 10.89
CA VAL A 44 9.35 -6.85 12.26
C VAL A 44 10.13 -7.99 12.90
N GLN A 45 10.91 -8.75 12.12
CA GLN A 45 11.59 -9.96 12.54
C GLN A 45 12.65 -9.72 13.61
N ASP A 46 13.33 -8.59 13.59
CA ASP A 46 14.35 -8.22 14.58
C ASP A 46 13.77 -8.11 16.01
N HIS A 47 12.54 -7.62 16.11
CA HIS A 47 11.85 -7.46 17.40
C HIS A 47 10.98 -8.66 17.76
N PHE A 48 10.55 -9.44 16.79
CA PHE A 48 9.66 -10.59 16.95
C PHE A 48 10.13 -11.78 16.10
N PRO A 49 11.24 -12.45 16.48
CA PRO A 49 11.83 -13.55 15.68
C PRO A 49 10.88 -14.75 15.46
N SER A 50 9.91 -14.94 16.37
CA SER A 50 8.91 -16.01 16.28
C SER A 50 7.63 -15.63 15.53
N MET A 51 7.57 -14.42 14.93
CA MET A 51 6.39 -13.99 14.20
C MET A 51 6.19 -14.81 12.93
N THR A 52 4.98 -15.32 12.75
CA THR A 52 4.62 -16.11 11.56
C THR A 52 3.99 -15.25 10.47
N LEU A 53 4.09 -15.68 9.23
CA LEU A 53 3.38 -15.04 8.12
C LEU A 53 1.85 -15.02 8.32
N ALA A 54 1.30 -16.05 8.96
CA ALA A 54 -0.12 -16.10 9.31
C ALA A 54 -0.53 -14.95 10.23
N THR A 55 0.31 -14.59 11.20
CA THR A 55 0.09 -13.43 12.08
C THR A 55 0.13 -12.11 11.28
N ILE A 56 1.03 -12.00 10.32
CA ILE A 56 1.13 -10.82 9.46
C ILE A 56 -0.13 -10.71 8.60
N TYR A 57 -0.51 -11.76 7.88
CA TYR A 57 -1.72 -11.77 7.06
C TYR A 57 -2.98 -11.43 7.85
N SER A 58 -3.17 -12.05 9.02
CA SER A 58 -4.34 -11.78 9.87
C SER A 58 -4.39 -10.32 10.36
N THR A 59 -3.22 -9.72 10.60
CA THR A 59 -3.14 -8.30 10.98
C THR A 59 -3.45 -7.39 9.79
N LEU A 60 -2.90 -7.68 8.61
CA LEU A 60 -3.18 -6.93 7.39
C LEU A 60 -4.66 -6.97 7.02
N ASP A 61 -5.32 -8.12 7.19
CA ASP A 61 -6.77 -8.23 6.99
C ASP A 61 -7.58 -7.36 7.96
N VAL A 62 -7.13 -7.27 9.20
CA VAL A 62 -7.72 -6.33 10.17
C VAL A 62 -7.52 -4.89 9.72
N LEU A 63 -6.31 -4.50 9.34
CA LEU A 63 -6.00 -3.14 8.88
C LEU A 63 -6.80 -2.76 7.63
N LYS A 64 -6.98 -3.68 6.68
CA LYS A 64 -7.84 -3.48 5.50
C LYS A 64 -9.30 -3.24 5.88
N ARG A 65 -9.84 -4.10 6.76
CA ARG A 65 -11.23 -3.96 7.22
C ARG A 65 -11.47 -2.68 8.01
N SER A 66 -10.46 -2.22 8.74
CA SER A 66 -10.47 -0.94 9.46
C SER A 66 -10.18 0.26 8.55
N GLN A 67 -10.10 0.07 7.23
CA GLN A 67 -9.82 1.12 6.26
C GLN A 67 -8.56 1.95 6.59
N LEU A 68 -7.58 1.34 7.21
CA LEU A 68 -6.29 1.95 7.53
C LEU A 68 -5.26 1.74 6.42
N ILE A 69 -5.44 0.68 5.65
CA ILE A 69 -4.62 0.35 4.49
C ILE A 69 -5.48 -0.19 3.35
N GLN A 70 -4.91 -0.17 2.17
CA GLN A 70 -5.43 -0.82 0.98
C GLN A 70 -4.45 -1.87 0.48
N GLU A 71 -4.95 -2.99 -0.03
CA GLU A 71 -4.15 -3.96 -0.77
C GLU A 71 -4.16 -3.60 -2.25
N LEU A 72 -2.99 -3.57 -2.84
CA LEU A 72 -2.77 -3.42 -4.28
C LEU A 72 -2.46 -4.80 -4.86
N PRO A 73 -3.46 -5.55 -5.36
CA PRO A 73 -3.23 -6.86 -5.95
C PRO A 73 -2.65 -6.73 -7.36
N PHE A 74 -1.55 -7.44 -7.61
CA PHE A 74 -0.95 -7.64 -8.92
C PHE A 74 -0.89 -9.14 -9.24
N PRO A 75 -0.76 -9.57 -10.50
CA PRO A 75 -0.85 -10.98 -10.87
C PRO A 75 0.07 -11.94 -10.13
N GLN A 76 1.24 -11.47 -9.66
CA GLN A 76 2.26 -12.30 -9.01
C GLN A 76 2.62 -11.86 -7.60
N PHE A 77 2.07 -10.75 -7.12
CA PHE A 77 2.38 -10.20 -5.80
C PHE A 77 1.29 -9.24 -5.33
N SER A 78 1.24 -9.01 -4.03
CA SER A 78 0.45 -7.92 -3.42
C SER A 78 1.35 -6.92 -2.74
N ARG A 79 0.95 -5.68 -2.76
CA ARG A 79 1.55 -4.57 -2.00
C ARG A 79 0.51 -3.98 -1.07
N TYR A 80 0.96 -3.31 -0.04
CA TYR A 80 0.07 -2.69 0.93
C TYR A 80 0.36 -1.20 0.99
N GLU A 81 -0.69 -0.42 0.99
CA GLU A 81 -0.67 1.03 0.88
C GLU A 81 -1.43 1.67 2.03
N SER A 82 -0.83 2.69 2.62
CA SER A 82 -1.45 3.52 3.67
C SER A 82 -1.94 4.88 3.17
N ASN A 83 -1.55 5.27 1.95
CA ASN A 83 -2.06 6.48 1.31
C ASN A 83 -3.41 6.18 0.65
N LEU A 84 -4.50 6.57 1.30
CA LEU A 84 -5.86 6.32 0.79
C LEU A 84 -6.43 7.53 0.03
N GLU A 85 -5.71 8.63 -0.03
CA GLU A 85 -6.08 9.81 -0.81
C GLU A 85 -5.94 9.53 -2.32
N PRO A 86 -6.70 10.21 -3.17
CA PRO A 86 -6.58 10.05 -4.62
C PRO A 86 -5.17 10.33 -5.11
N HIS A 87 -4.52 9.36 -5.72
CA HIS A 87 -3.17 9.47 -6.29
C HIS A 87 -2.99 8.51 -7.46
N VAL A 88 -1.81 8.52 -8.05
CA VAL A 88 -1.40 7.65 -9.14
C VAL A 88 -0.26 6.76 -8.67
N ASN A 89 -0.39 5.44 -8.85
CA ASN A 89 0.68 4.48 -8.62
C ASN A 89 1.56 4.31 -9.86
N LEU A 90 2.86 4.23 -9.64
CA LEU A 90 3.85 3.87 -10.66
C LEU A 90 4.37 2.45 -10.37
N VAL A 91 4.04 1.52 -11.24
CA VAL A 91 4.38 0.09 -11.08
C VAL A 91 5.49 -0.30 -12.03
N CYS A 92 6.63 -0.70 -11.50
CA CYS A 92 7.73 -1.20 -12.32
C CYS A 92 7.50 -2.66 -12.70
N ILE A 93 7.30 -2.94 -13.98
CA ILE A 93 7.07 -4.30 -14.50
C ILE A 93 8.32 -5.19 -14.42
N GLN A 94 9.52 -4.60 -14.25
CA GLN A 94 10.77 -5.34 -14.17
C GLN A 94 11.11 -5.80 -12.74
N CYS A 95 10.99 -4.93 -11.76
CA CYS A 95 11.39 -5.23 -10.38
C CYS A 95 10.24 -5.28 -9.38
N GLY A 96 8.99 -5.03 -9.81
CA GLY A 96 7.81 -5.05 -8.97
C GLY A 96 7.74 -3.91 -7.94
N ASN A 97 8.60 -2.88 -8.07
CA ASN A 97 8.53 -1.73 -7.19
C ASN A 97 7.29 -0.90 -7.49
N VAL A 98 6.61 -0.45 -6.45
CA VAL A 98 5.45 0.43 -6.53
C VAL A 98 5.74 1.71 -5.74
N MET A 99 5.42 2.85 -6.30
CA MET A 99 5.61 4.17 -5.66
C MET A 99 4.52 5.13 -6.11
N ASP A 100 4.23 6.12 -5.27
CA ASP A 100 3.32 7.20 -5.61
C ASP A 100 3.97 8.15 -6.62
N ALA A 101 3.20 8.55 -7.60
CA ALA A 101 3.60 9.67 -8.45
C ALA A 101 3.49 10.98 -7.67
N SER A 102 4.46 11.87 -7.84
CA SER A 102 4.44 13.22 -7.27
C SER A 102 3.40 14.15 -7.90
N ALA A 103 2.76 13.72 -8.99
CA ALA A 103 1.78 14.47 -9.75
C ALA A 103 0.56 13.60 -10.10
N GLY A 104 -0.54 14.25 -10.51
CA GLY A 104 -1.72 13.55 -11.02
C GLY A 104 -2.88 13.41 -10.04
N ALA A 105 -2.69 13.65 -8.74
CA ALA A 105 -3.74 13.54 -7.73
C ALA A 105 -4.99 14.39 -8.07
N GLU A 106 -4.80 15.66 -8.40
CA GLU A 106 -5.90 16.56 -8.80
C GLU A 106 -6.63 16.08 -10.07
N THR A 107 -5.88 15.50 -11.01
CA THR A 107 -6.46 14.95 -12.25
C THR A 107 -7.32 13.74 -11.97
N VAL A 108 -6.90 12.87 -11.03
CA VAL A 108 -7.70 11.72 -10.58
C VAL A 108 -8.99 12.18 -9.91
N VAL A 109 -8.93 13.20 -9.05
CA VAL A 109 -10.13 13.79 -8.42
C VAL A 109 -11.09 14.33 -9.47
N ARG A 110 -10.60 15.16 -10.39
CA ARG A 110 -11.43 15.74 -11.48
C ARG A 110 -12.05 14.67 -12.37
N LEU A 111 -11.28 13.63 -12.73
CA LEU A 111 -11.79 12.52 -13.53
C LEU A 111 -12.91 11.78 -12.79
N ARG A 112 -12.76 11.51 -11.50
CA ARG A 112 -13.80 10.89 -10.67
C ARG A 112 -15.09 11.72 -10.66
N GLU A 113 -14.97 13.02 -10.45
CA GLU A 113 -16.11 13.95 -10.44
C GLU A 113 -16.81 14.01 -11.79
N GLN A 114 -16.04 14.07 -12.88
CA GLN A 114 -16.56 14.06 -14.25
C GLN A 114 -17.32 12.77 -14.56
N VAL A 115 -16.74 11.61 -14.23
CA VAL A 115 -17.40 10.30 -14.41
C VAL A 115 -18.69 10.23 -13.60
N ALA A 116 -18.66 10.62 -12.32
CA ALA A 116 -19.84 10.60 -11.47
C ALA A 116 -20.97 11.49 -12.00
N SER A 117 -20.65 12.72 -12.45
CA SER A 117 -21.63 13.67 -12.95
C SER A 117 -22.23 13.30 -14.30
N GLN A 118 -21.43 12.71 -15.20
CA GLN A 118 -21.87 12.35 -16.55
C GLN A 118 -22.60 11.00 -16.64
N SER A 119 -22.30 10.08 -15.72
CA SER A 119 -22.86 8.73 -15.75
C SER A 119 -23.96 8.47 -14.71
N ASN A 120 -24.26 9.44 -13.85
CA ASN A 120 -25.13 9.26 -12.68
C ASN A 120 -24.67 8.10 -11.77
N PHE A 121 -23.37 7.81 -11.76
CA PHE A 121 -22.76 6.70 -11.05
C PHE A 121 -22.12 7.20 -9.74
N ARG A 122 -22.37 6.49 -8.63
CA ARG A 122 -21.73 6.78 -7.34
C ARG A 122 -20.41 6.05 -7.26
N VAL A 123 -19.30 6.77 -7.49
CA VAL A 123 -17.95 6.22 -7.34
C VAL A 123 -17.62 6.05 -5.86
N ALA A 124 -17.41 4.81 -5.43
CA ALA A 124 -17.03 4.49 -4.04
C ALA A 124 -15.52 4.65 -3.80
N TRP A 125 -14.69 4.22 -4.74
CA TRP A 125 -13.23 4.33 -4.70
C TRP A 125 -12.67 4.26 -6.12
N GLN A 126 -11.41 4.64 -6.30
CA GLN A 126 -10.69 4.54 -7.57
C GLN A 126 -9.23 4.16 -7.31
N ARG A 127 -8.61 3.53 -8.30
CA ARG A 127 -7.17 3.29 -8.36
C ARG A 127 -6.67 3.58 -9.78
N VAL A 128 -5.53 4.25 -9.88
CA VAL A 128 -4.87 4.55 -11.15
C VAL A 128 -3.44 4.06 -11.09
N ASP A 129 -3.10 3.09 -11.92
CA ASP A 129 -1.78 2.50 -11.99
C ASP A 129 -1.18 2.74 -13.38
N PHE A 130 0.04 3.28 -13.43
CA PHE A 130 0.85 3.29 -14.63
C PHE A 130 1.94 2.22 -14.56
N HIS A 131 1.97 1.33 -15.51
CA HIS A 131 2.92 0.25 -15.61
C HIS A 131 4.05 0.61 -16.58
N GLY A 132 5.30 0.45 -16.14
CA GLY A 132 6.47 0.82 -16.94
C GLY A 132 7.76 0.38 -16.29
N TRP A 133 8.83 1.14 -16.47
CA TRP A 133 10.14 0.86 -15.89
C TRP A 133 10.54 2.00 -14.96
N CYS A 134 10.93 1.67 -13.73
CA CYS A 134 11.54 2.64 -12.84
C CYS A 134 12.90 3.09 -13.40
N ARG A 135 13.39 4.24 -12.92
CA ARG A 135 14.65 4.83 -13.40
C ARG A 135 15.81 3.84 -13.43
N ARG A 136 15.96 3.01 -12.38
CA ARG A 136 17.01 2.01 -12.27
C ARG A 136 16.88 0.91 -13.34
N CYS A 137 15.66 0.41 -13.58
CA CYS A 137 15.41 -0.65 -14.54
C CYS A 137 15.45 -0.14 -15.99
N ALA A 138 14.99 1.07 -16.25
CA ALA A 138 15.10 1.72 -17.55
C ALA A 138 16.56 1.91 -17.97
N ALA A 139 17.42 2.37 -17.05
CA ALA A 139 18.85 2.51 -17.32
C ALA A 139 19.54 1.17 -17.67
N ARG A 140 19.17 0.08 -16.98
CA ARG A 140 19.69 -1.26 -17.29
C ARG A 140 19.26 -1.76 -18.67
N LYS A 141 18.02 -1.47 -19.07
CA LYS A 141 17.48 -1.88 -20.39
C LYS A 141 18.18 -1.15 -21.52
N GLN A 142 18.55 0.12 -21.35
CA GLN A 142 19.32 0.89 -22.31
C GLN A 142 20.80 0.45 -22.42
N ALA A 143 21.34 -0.14 -21.35
CA ALA A 143 22.72 -0.64 -21.30
C ALA A 143 22.90 -2.07 -21.88
N GLN A 144 21.81 -2.78 -22.20
CA GLN A 144 21.85 -4.06 -22.90
C GLN A 144 21.66 -3.80 -24.41
N PRO A 145 22.72 -3.90 -25.23
CA PRO A 145 22.54 -3.89 -26.69
C PRO A 145 21.69 -5.11 -27.09
N ALA A 146 20.86 -4.87 -28.08
CA ALA A 146 19.99 -5.88 -28.67
C ALA A 146 20.78 -7.10 -29.18
#